data_5bdcdf8f170a42c6aa48e6c872ce12df
#
_entry.id   5bdcdf8f170a42c6aa48e6c872ce12df
#
_cell.length_a   1.000
_cell.length_b   1.000
_cell.length_c   1.000
_cell.angle_alpha   90.00
_cell.angle_beta   90.00
_cell.angle_gamma   90.00
#
_symmetry.space_group_name_H-M   'P 1'
#
loop_
_entity.id
_entity.type
_entity.pdbx_description
1 polymer ?
#
loop_
_entity_poly.entity_id
_entity_poly.type
_entity_poly.pdbx_seq_one_letter_code
_entity_poly.pdbx_strand_id
1 'polypeptide(L)'
;YGMYSLKLFQERSYVLAIENGPKIDGMYVDEAKKGMSFRNYENNLLIGGGDHRTGKEGGNYRELRAFSAIHYPSNPIKYQWATQDCMSLDSVPYIGRYSDRIPNVLVATGFNKWGMTSSMVSAELLCDIILGKKNDYEELFNPSRSVLVTQLSINVCESTVGLLTPSRKRCPHL
;
A
#
# COMPACT_ATOMS: atom_id res chain seq x y z
N TYR A 1 -14.41 -8.44 -17.34
CA TYR A 1 -14.16 -7.97 -15.95
C TYR A 1 -12.67 -8.03 -15.67
N GLY A 2 -12.10 -6.94 -15.11
CA GLY A 2 -10.65 -6.80 -14.88
C GLY A 2 -10.05 -7.74 -13.83
N MET A 3 -10.90 -8.49 -13.10
CA MET A 3 -10.50 -9.45 -12.04
C MET A 3 -9.50 -8.88 -11.02
N TYR A 4 -9.61 -7.61 -10.69
CA TYR A 4 -8.68 -6.94 -9.76
C TYR A 4 -8.65 -7.57 -8.37
N SER A 5 -9.76 -8.18 -7.93
CA SER A 5 -9.80 -8.94 -6.66
C SER A 5 -8.81 -10.11 -6.59
N LEU A 6 -8.37 -10.62 -7.75
CA LEU A 6 -7.36 -11.66 -7.84
C LEU A 6 -5.96 -11.11 -8.08
N LYS A 7 -5.86 -9.95 -8.73
CA LYS A 7 -4.59 -9.29 -9.10
C LYS A 7 -4.03 -8.37 -8.03
N LEU A 8 -4.84 -8.00 -7.04
CA LEU A 8 -4.51 -7.06 -5.99
C LEU A 8 -4.73 -7.68 -4.61
N PHE A 9 -3.98 -7.21 -3.64
CA PHE A 9 -4.24 -7.47 -2.23
C PHE A 9 -4.01 -6.20 -1.41
N GLN A 10 -4.57 -6.18 -0.21
CA GLN A 10 -4.44 -5.03 0.68
C GLN A 10 -3.40 -5.31 1.75
N GLU A 11 -2.54 -4.35 1.99
CA GLU A 11 -1.57 -4.37 3.07
C GLU A 11 -1.84 -3.23 4.05
N ARG A 12 -1.78 -3.52 5.33
CA ARG A 12 -2.02 -2.57 6.38
C ARG A 12 -0.71 -2.15 7.02
N SER A 13 -0.55 -0.85 7.22
CA SER A 13 0.59 -0.24 7.89
C SER A 13 0.11 0.64 9.04
N TYR A 14 0.98 0.91 9.98
CA TYR A 14 0.69 1.71 11.17
C TYR A 14 1.65 2.87 11.27
N VAL A 15 1.18 3.97 11.84
CA VAL A 15 2.00 5.16 12.07
C VAL A 15 1.79 5.65 13.49
N LEU A 16 2.88 6.04 14.16
CA LEU A 16 2.90 6.78 15.41
C LEU A 16 3.44 8.19 15.16
N ALA A 17 2.82 9.18 15.77
CA ALA A 17 3.35 10.53 15.85
C ALA A 17 3.88 10.77 17.26
N ILE A 18 5.18 10.92 17.38
CA ILE A 18 5.90 11.16 18.64
C ILE A 18 6.09 12.65 18.80
N GLU A 19 5.49 13.21 19.86
CA GLU A 19 5.54 14.64 20.13
C GLU A 19 6.93 15.08 20.55
N ASN A 20 7.42 16.21 20.03
CA ASN A 20 8.73 16.75 20.27
C ASN A 20 9.87 15.73 20.03
N GLY A 21 9.67 14.79 19.13
CA GLY A 21 10.72 13.87 18.70
C GLY A 21 11.88 14.58 18.02
N PRO A 22 13.03 13.92 17.88
CA PRO A 22 14.18 14.54 17.26
C PRO A 22 13.90 15.03 15.84
N LYS A 23 14.48 16.14 15.46
CA LYS A 23 14.47 16.63 14.09
C LYS A 23 15.46 15.82 13.27
N ILE A 24 14.98 15.25 12.19
CA ILE A 24 15.78 14.53 11.21
C ILE A 24 15.79 15.32 9.90
N ASP A 25 16.92 15.26 9.18
CA ASP A 25 17.08 15.97 7.92
C ASP A 25 16.65 15.06 6.76
N GLY A 26 15.35 15.03 6.48
CA GLY A 26 14.81 14.27 5.36
C GLY A 26 13.79 13.20 5.76
N MET A 27 13.48 12.34 4.80
CA MET A 27 12.62 11.18 4.97
C MET A 27 13.46 9.91 4.77
N TYR A 28 13.29 8.97 5.67
CA TYR A 28 14.04 7.71 5.66
C TYR A 28 13.08 6.54 5.60
N VAL A 29 13.43 5.56 4.78
CA VAL A 29 12.70 4.29 4.63
C VAL A 29 13.72 3.18 4.69
N ASP A 30 13.49 2.21 5.55
CA ASP A 30 14.27 0.97 5.60
C ASP A 30 13.73 -0.01 4.54
N GLU A 31 14.60 -0.58 3.75
CA GLU A 31 14.27 -1.59 2.71
C GLU A 31 14.07 -3.00 3.28
N ALA A 32 14.28 -3.22 4.57
CA ALA A 32 14.03 -4.50 5.20
C ALA A 32 12.54 -4.89 5.06
N LYS A 33 12.26 -6.19 4.99
CA LYS A 33 10.90 -6.73 4.84
C LYS A 33 9.91 -6.23 5.90
N LYS A 34 10.40 -5.86 7.08
CA LYS A 34 9.65 -5.21 8.17
C LYS A 34 10.26 -3.86 8.51
N GLY A 35 10.67 -3.16 7.48
CA GLY A 35 11.32 -1.87 7.62
C GLY A 35 10.42 -0.82 8.24
N MET A 36 11.05 0.20 8.78
CA MET A 36 10.37 1.37 9.33
C MET A 36 10.62 2.58 8.46
N SER A 37 9.73 3.55 8.53
CA SER A 37 9.89 4.84 7.90
C SER A 37 9.88 5.94 8.94
N PHE A 38 10.67 6.99 8.68
CA PHE A 38 10.84 8.12 9.58
C PHE A 38 10.75 9.42 8.82
N ARG A 39 9.99 10.39 9.34
CA ARG A 39 9.95 11.77 8.85
C ARG A 39 9.43 12.71 9.91
N ASN A 40 9.80 13.97 9.83
CA ASN A 40 9.16 14.98 10.67
C ASN A 40 7.91 15.55 9.99
N TYR A 41 6.93 15.89 10.79
CA TYR A 41 5.82 16.75 10.46
C TYR A 41 5.59 17.72 11.62
N GLU A 42 5.78 19.01 11.37
CA GLU A 42 5.78 20.03 12.42
C GLU A 42 6.78 19.66 13.55
N ASN A 43 6.29 19.56 14.78
CA ASN A 43 7.09 19.20 15.94
C ASN A 43 7.03 17.69 16.27
N ASN A 44 6.44 16.88 15.38
CA ASN A 44 6.31 15.45 15.62
C ASN A 44 7.29 14.66 14.75
N LEU A 45 7.83 13.60 15.31
CA LEU A 45 8.48 12.55 14.54
C LEU A 45 7.44 11.48 14.20
N LEU A 46 7.21 11.24 12.91
CA LEU A 46 6.35 10.18 12.43
C LEU A 46 7.18 8.92 12.22
N ILE A 47 6.75 7.81 12.83
CA ILE A 47 7.35 6.49 12.65
C ILE A 47 6.30 5.58 12.03
N GLY A 48 6.57 5.08 10.83
CA GLY A 48 5.70 4.13 10.12
C GLY A 48 6.29 2.72 10.11
N GLY A 49 5.44 1.69 10.03
CA GLY A 49 5.86 0.30 9.93
C GLY A 49 4.80 -0.68 10.43
N GLY A 50 5.23 -1.89 10.79
CA GLY A 50 4.35 -2.94 11.28
C GLY A 50 3.46 -3.54 10.20
N ASP A 51 3.94 -3.56 8.97
CA ASP A 51 3.23 -3.95 7.77
C ASP A 51 2.76 -5.40 7.81
N HIS A 52 1.52 -5.62 7.42
CA HIS A 52 0.99 -6.97 7.24
C HIS A 52 -0.19 -6.99 6.27
N ARG A 53 -0.43 -8.14 5.64
CA ARG A 53 -1.58 -8.32 4.77
C ARG A 53 -2.88 -8.13 5.55
N THR A 54 -3.79 -7.31 5.05
CA THR A 54 -5.10 -7.06 5.66
C THR A 54 -5.89 -8.37 5.80
N GLY A 55 -6.48 -8.58 6.97
CA GLY A 55 -7.18 -9.81 7.30
C GLY A 55 -6.31 -10.91 7.92
N LYS A 56 -4.98 -10.77 7.88
CA LYS A 56 -4.05 -11.64 8.60
C LYS A 56 -3.71 -11.08 9.98
N GLU A 57 -3.18 -11.92 10.86
CA GLU A 57 -2.68 -11.46 12.14
C GLU A 57 -1.47 -10.55 11.94
N GLY A 58 -1.49 -9.40 12.60
CA GLY A 58 -0.41 -8.42 12.62
C GLY A 58 -0.16 -7.88 14.01
N GLY A 59 1.00 -7.28 14.19
CA GLY A 59 1.42 -6.74 15.48
C GLY A 59 0.67 -5.48 15.91
N ASN A 60 -0.19 -4.93 15.05
CA ASN A 60 -0.76 -3.60 15.23
C ASN A 60 0.36 -2.58 15.52
N TYR A 61 0.16 -1.72 16.51
CA TYR A 61 1.17 -0.73 16.91
C TYR A 61 2.29 -1.30 17.80
N ARG A 62 2.33 -2.60 18.08
CA ARG A 62 3.20 -3.19 19.11
C ARG A 62 4.68 -2.96 18.81
N GLU A 63 5.11 -3.22 17.57
CA GLU A 63 6.51 -3.06 17.17
C GLU A 63 6.93 -1.58 17.23
N LEU A 64 6.09 -0.68 16.72
CA LEU A 64 6.35 0.77 16.74
C LEU A 64 6.36 1.33 18.16
N ARG A 65 5.48 0.86 19.03
CA ARG A 65 5.44 1.27 20.45
C ARG A 65 6.67 0.77 21.22
N ALA A 66 7.08 -0.47 20.97
CA ALA A 66 8.31 -1.01 21.56
C ALA A 66 9.53 -0.22 21.11
N PHE A 67 9.65 0.08 19.83
CA PHE A 67 10.70 0.90 19.27
C PHE A 67 10.70 2.32 19.91
N SER A 68 9.54 2.96 19.97
CA SER A 68 9.37 4.29 20.57
C SER A 68 9.77 4.29 22.06
N ALA A 69 9.39 3.28 22.83
CA ALA A 69 9.72 3.18 24.24
C ALA A 69 11.22 3.01 24.49
N ILE A 70 11.95 2.36 23.59
CA ILE A 70 13.41 2.16 23.70
C ILE A 70 14.15 3.43 23.27
N HIS A 71 13.77 4.03 22.13
CA HIS A 71 14.56 5.09 21.52
C HIS A 71 14.10 6.51 21.90
N TYR A 72 12.83 6.66 22.29
CA TYR A 72 12.19 7.95 22.62
C TYR A 72 11.38 7.87 23.92
N PRO A 73 11.98 7.38 25.03
CA PRO A 73 11.24 7.11 26.28
C PRO A 73 10.60 8.35 26.91
N SER A 74 11.17 9.53 26.66
CA SER A 74 10.67 10.80 27.22
C SER A 74 9.66 11.51 26.32
N ASN A 75 9.39 10.99 25.14
CA ASN A 75 8.53 11.64 24.16
C ASN A 75 7.19 10.92 24.06
N PRO A 76 6.06 11.56 24.38
CA PRO A 76 4.75 10.91 24.35
C PRO A 76 4.30 10.65 22.90
N ILE A 77 3.57 9.57 22.71
CA ILE A 77 2.86 9.28 21.46
C ILE A 77 1.60 10.15 21.44
N LYS A 78 1.57 11.15 20.56
CA LYS A 78 0.45 12.10 20.45
C LYS A 78 -0.70 11.56 19.61
N TYR A 79 -0.37 10.94 18.46
CA TYR A 79 -1.34 10.37 17.53
C TYR A 79 -0.89 9.01 17.06
N GLN A 80 -1.88 8.20 16.68
CA GLN A 80 -1.65 6.93 16.01
C GLN A 80 -2.76 6.67 15.00
N TRP A 81 -2.41 6.12 13.85
CA TRP A 81 -3.37 5.70 12.83
C TRP A 81 -2.84 4.55 12.01
N ALA A 82 -3.74 3.91 11.28
CA ALA A 82 -3.38 2.87 10.31
C ALA A 82 -3.73 3.34 8.91
N THR A 83 -2.93 2.90 7.94
CA THR A 83 -3.19 3.07 6.51
C THR A 83 -3.43 1.72 5.86
N GLN A 84 -3.98 1.74 4.66
CA GLN A 84 -4.17 0.53 3.87
C GLN A 84 -3.77 0.82 2.44
N ASP A 85 -2.83 0.04 1.93
CA ASP A 85 -2.25 0.18 0.61
C ASP A 85 -2.70 -0.94 -0.31
N CYS A 86 -2.90 -0.62 -1.58
CA CYS A 86 -3.26 -1.56 -2.61
C CYS A 86 -1.98 -2.05 -3.29
N MET A 87 -1.70 -3.34 -3.14
CA MET A 87 -0.51 -3.99 -3.66
C MET A 87 -0.84 -4.80 -4.91
N SER A 88 -0.04 -4.66 -5.96
CA SER A 88 -0.09 -5.53 -7.13
C SER A 88 0.74 -6.78 -6.91
N LEU A 89 0.43 -7.88 -7.62
CA LEU A 89 1.11 -9.16 -7.41
C LEU A 89 2.54 -9.18 -7.96
N ASP A 90 2.80 -8.39 -8.98
CA ASP A 90 4.08 -8.29 -9.69
C ASP A 90 4.86 -7.02 -9.35
N SER A 91 4.39 -6.28 -8.35
CA SER A 91 4.96 -5.00 -7.91
C SER A 91 4.94 -3.90 -8.98
N VAL A 92 4.20 -4.09 -10.08
CA VAL A 92 3.99 -3.06 -11.11
C VAL A 92 2.56 -2.55 -11.02
N PRO A 93 2.31 -1.23 -10.96
CA PRO A 93 0.96 -0.66 -10.96
C PRO A 93 0.13 -1.07 -12.18
N TYR A 94 -1.19 -1.03 -12.06
CA TYR A 94 -2.12 -1.15 -13.16
C TYR A 94 -2.62 0.23 -13.54
N ILE A 95 -2.22 0.72 -14.72
CA ILE A 95 -2.58 2.06 -15.21
C ILE A 95 -2.99 1.92 -16.67
N GLY A 96 -4.19 2.39 -17.03
CA GLY A 96 -4.66 2.33 -18.39
C GLY A 96 -6.15 2.01 -18.53
N ARG A 97 -6.54 1.41 -19.63
CA ARG A 97 -7.93 1.00 -19.87
C ARG A 97 -8.32 -0.15 -18.95
N TYR A 98 -9.45 -0.03 -18.27
CA TYR A 98 -9.93 -1.03 -17.30
C TYR A 98 -9.98 -2.44 -17.89
N SER A 99 -10.47 -2.55 -19.10
CA SER A 99 -10.46 -3.78 -19.91
C SER A 99 -10.73 -3.44 -21.37
N ASP A 100 -10.36 -4.34 -22.28
CA ASP A 100 -10.61 -4.19 -23.71
C ASP A 100 -12.10 -4.11 -24.05
N ARG A 101 -12.96 -4.68 -23.18
CA ARG A 101 -14.43 -4.63 -23.35
C ARG A 101 -15.05 -3.31 -22.90
N ILE A 102 -14.36 -2.52 -22.10
CA ILE A 102 -14.85 -1.26 -21.56
C ILE A 102 -13.74 -0.20 -21.73
N PRO A 103 -13.45 0.21 -22.97
CA PRO A 103 -12.29 1.05 -23.29
C PRO A 103 -12.38 2.48 -22.74
N ASN A 104 -13.60 2.93 -22.41
CA ASN A 104 -13.83 4.29 -21.90
C ASN A 104 -13.69 4.41 -20.40
N VAL A 105 -13.46 3.29 -19.67
CA VAL A 105 -13.16 3.30 -18.25
C VAL A 105 -11.68 3.13 -18.07
N LEU A 106 -11.07 4.09 -17.39
CA LEU A 106 -9.65 4.09 -17.07
C LEU A 106 -9.44 3.71 -15.59
N VAL A 107 -8.31 3.13 -15.28
CA VAL A 107 -7.93 2.73 -13.93
C VAL A 107 -6.48 3.07 -13.66
N ALA A 108 -6.20 3.45 -12.41
CA ALA A 108 -4.86 3.56 -11.87
C ALA A 108 -4.88 3.01 -10.44
N THR A 109 -4.19 1.91 -10.18
CA THR A 109 -4.23 1.19 -8.90
C THR A 109 -3.01 0.29 -8.70
N GLY A 110 -2.86 -0.28 -7.50
CA GLY A 110 -1.76 -1.19 -7.20
C GLY A 110 -0.43 -0.47 -7.03
N PHE A 111 -0.42 0.68 -6.38
CA PHE A 111 0.75 1.57 -6.29
C PHE A 111 1.82 1.10 -5.30
N ASN A 112 1.63 -0.01 -4.60
CA ASN A 112 2.65 -0.64 -3.77
C ASN A 112 3.34 0.34 -2.79
N LYS A 113 2.57 1.21 -2.13
CA LYS A 113 3.02 2.29 -1.22
C LYS A 113 3.76 3.47 -1.90
N TRP A 114 3.92 3.44 -3.22
CA TRP A 114 4.55 4.50 -4.02
C TRP A 114 3.51 5.41 -4.71
N GLY A 115 2.44 5.74 -3.99
CA GLY A 115 1.31 6.50 -4.53
C GLY A 115 1.69 7.85 -5.11
N MET A 116 2.58 8.61 -4.46
CA MET A 116 2.99 9.94 -4.94
C MET A 116 3.73 9.87 -6.28
N THR A 117 4.69 8.96 -6.40
CA THR A 117 5.44 8.75 -7.66
C THR A 117 4.55 8.17 -8.74
N SER A 118 3.79 7.12 -8.39
CA SER A 118 2.91 6.42 -9.35
C SER A 118 1.78 7.31 -9.85
N SER A 119 1.32 8.30 -9.07
CA SER A 119 0.29 9.24 -9.50
C SER A 119 0.77 10.15 -10.64
N MET A 120 2.03 10.56 -10.63
CA MET A 120 2.60 11.36 -11.72
C MET A 120 2.67 10.55 -13.03
N VAL A 121 3.19 9.33 -12.96
CA VAL A 121 3.20 8.41 -14.11
C VAL A 121 1.78 8.12 -14.61
N SER A 122 0.84 7.93 -13.68
CA SER A 122 -0.56 7.70 -14.02
C SER A 122 -1.18 8.89 -14.75
N ALA A 123 -0.92 10.10 -14.30
CA ALA A 123 -1.45 11.31 -14.92
C ALA A 123 -0.96 11.45 -16.37
N GLU A 124 0.34 11.26 -16.59
CA GLU A 124 0.94 11.32 -17.92
C GLU A 124 0.38 10.24 -18.85
N LEU A 125 0.43 8.98 -18.42
CA LEU A 125 -0.01 7.84 -19.22
C LEU A 125 -1.51 7.90 -19.55
N LEU A 126 -2.36 8.22 -18.56
CA LEU A 126 -3.79 8.34 -18.80
C LEU A 126 -4.13 9.53 -19.70
N CYS A 127 -3.39 10.63 -19.59
CA CYS A 127 -3.55 11.77 -20.49
C CYS A 127 -3.23 11.37 -21.93
N ASP A 128 -2.11 10.67 -22.17
CA ASP A 128 -1.74 10.21 -23.50
C ASP A 128 -2.77 9.23 -24.09
N ILE A 129 -3.29 8.30 -23.28
CA ILE A 129 -4.35 7.38 -23.69
C ILE A 129 -5.63 8.14 -24.10
N ILE A 130 -6.04 9.16 -23.34
CA ILE A 130 -7.22 9.98 -23.64
C ILE A 130 -7.03 10.76 -24.94
N LEU A 131 -5.83 11.30 -25.15
CA LEU A 131 -5.50 12.08 -26.34
C LEU A 131 -5.16 11.21 -27.57
N GLY A 132 -5.15 9.90 -27.43
CA GLY A 132 -4.78 8.97 -28.50
C GLY A 132 -3.32 9.04 -28.90
N LYS A 133 -2.45 9.50 -28.01
CA LYS A 133 -0.99 9.54 -28.20
C LYS A 133 -0.38 8.21 -27.82
N LYS A 134 0.67 7.82 -28.55
CA LYS A 134 1.46 6.64 -28.19
C LYS A 134 2.32 6.95 -26.96
N ASN A 135 2.31 6.04 -25.99
CA ASN A 135 3.18 6.07 -24.82
C ASN A 135 3.89 4.72 -24.69
N ASP A 136 5.21 4.73 -24.59
CA ASP A 136 6.03 3.50 -24.58
C ASP A 136 5.83 2.66 -23.30
N TYR A 137 5.26 3.23 -22.25
CA TYR A 137 4.97 2.55 -21.00
C TYR A 137 3.55 1.94 -20.94
N GLU A 138 2.71 2.17 -21.95
CA GLU A 138 1.32 1.69 -21.95
C GLU A 138 1.24 0.16 -21.81
N GLU A 139 2.12 -0.58 -22.48
CA GLU A 139 2.15 -2.04 -22.39
C GLU A 139 2.60 -2.53 -21.01
N LEU A 140 3.62 -1.90 -20.42
CA LEU A 140 4.15 -2.26 -19.10
C LEU A 140 3.08 -2.13 -18.00
N PHE A 141 2.33 -1.04 -18.00
CA PHE A 141 1.32 -0.76 -16.99
C PHE A 141 -0.07 -1.29 -17.35
N ASN A 142 -0.23 -1.95 -18.51
CA ASN A 142 -1.53 -2.39 -19.02
C ASN A 142 -2.31 -3.21 -17.98
N PRO A 143 -3.52 -2.79 -17.60
CA PRO A 143 -4.37 -3.54 -16.66
C PRO A 143 -4.76 -4.93 -17.15
N SER A 144 -4.77 -5.17 -18.47
CA SER A 144 -5.07 -6.47 -19.09
C SER A 144 -3.85 -7.38 -19.20
N ARG A 145 -2.64 -6.94 -18.80
CA ARG A 145 -1.44 -7.76 -18.87
C ARG A 145 -1.59 -9.07 -18.10
N SER A 146 -0.96 -10.13 -18.61
CA SER A 146 -0.96 -11.44 -17.96
C SER A 146 -0.03 -11.42 -16.74
N VAL A 147 -0.54 -11.83 -15.60
CA VAL A 147 0.20 -11.96 -14.35
C VAL A 147 0.15 -13.43 -13.92
N LEU A 148 1.06 -14.22 -14.47
CA LEU A 148 1.25 -15.63 -14.10
C LEU A 148 2.38 -15.73 -13.06
N VAL A 149 2.06 -15.47 -11.81
CA VAL A 149 3.00 -15.59 -10.70
C VAL A 149 2.43 -16.53 -9.62
N THR A 150 3.32 -17.17 -8.86
CA THR A 150 2.96 -18.03 -7.72
C THR A 150 2.00 -17.30 -6.75
N GLN A 151 2.14 -15.99 -6.63
CA GLN A 151 1.29 -15.17 -5.77
C GLN A 151 -0.19 -15.17 -6.22
N LEU A 152 -0.48 -15.37 -7.50
CA LEU A 152 -1.85 -15.49 -8.00
C LEU A 152 -2.54 -16.72 -7.39
N SER A 153 -1.86 -17.85 -7.34
CA SER A 153 -2.37 -19.08 -6.71
C SER A 153 -2.62 -18.89 -5.21
N ILE A 154 -1.72 -18.20 -4.51
CA ILE A 154 -1.87 -17.84 -3.11
C ILE A 154 -3.10 -16.93 -2.92
N ASN A 155 -3.26 -15.90 -3.76
CA ASN A 155 -4.41 -15.00 -3.69
C ASN A 155 -5.74 -15.72 -3.92
N VAL A 156 -5.79 -16.62 -4.88
CA VAL A 156 -7.00 -17.43 -5.15
C VAL A 156 -7.34 -18.28 -3.94
N CYS A 157 -6.38 -19.01 -3.37
CA CYS A 157 -6.57 -19.81 -2.17
C CYS A 157 -7.02 -18.96 -0.99
N GLU A 158 -6.38 -17.84 -0.73
CA GLU A 158 -6.71 -16.96 0.39
C GLU A 158 -8.08 -16.28 0.24
N SER A 159 -8.44 -15.88 -0.99
CA SER A 159 -9.76 -15.32 -1.27
C SER A 159 -10.85 -16.35 -1.05
N THR A 160 -10.62 -17.60 -1.45
CA THR A 160 -11.56 -18.71 -1.26
C THR A 160 -11.72 -19.03 0.21
N VAL A 161 -10.62 -19.15 0.95
CA VAL A 161 -10.64 -19.39 2.41
C VAL A 161 -11.34 -18.24 3.14
N GLY A 162 -11.07 -16.98 2.75
CA GLY A 162 -11.71 -15.79 3.33
C GLY A 162 -13.23 -15.73 3.10
N LEU A 163 -13.71 -16.28 1.98
CA LEU A 163 -15.15 -16.40 1.69
C LEU A 163 -15.81 -17.52 2.50
N LEU A 164 -15.07 -18.60 2.80
CA LEU A 164 -15.59 -19.77 3.51
C LEU A 164 -15.48 -19.65 5.04
N THR A 165 -14.60 -18.78 5.54
CA THR A 165 -14.43 -18.52 6.99
C THR A 165 -15.05 -17.18 7.37
N PRO A 166 -16.26 -17.16 7.99
CA PRO A 166 -16.82 -15.92 8.49
C PRO A 166 -15.89 -15.29 9.51
N SER A 167 -15.42 -14.09 9.25
CA SER A 167 -14.59 -13.32 10.17
C SER A 167 -15.36 -13.07 11.47
N ARG A 168 -15.03 -13.80 12.51
CA ARG A 168 -15.64 -13.70 13.85
C ARG A 168 -14.92 -12.65 14.73
N LYS A 169 -14.18 -11.75 14.16
CA LYS A 169 -13.56 -10.66 14.94
C LYS A 169 -14.17 -9.31 14.52
N ARG A 170 -15.11 -8.85 15.35
CA ARG A 170 -15.53 -7.44 15.37
C ARG A 170 -14.27 -6.57 15.51
N CYS A 171 -14.15 -5.52 14.72
CA CYS A 171 -13.21 -4.46 15.01
C CYS A 171 -13.42 -4.01 16.46
N PRO A 172 -12.38 -3.98 17.30
CA PRO A 172 -12.49 -3.24 18.55
C PRO A 172 -12.74 -1.79 18.18
N HIS A 173 -13.77 -1.22 18.78
CA HIS A 173 -14.16 0.17 18.61
C HIS A 173 -12.97 1.12 18.76
N LEU A 174 -13.00 2.18 17.97
CA LEU A 174 -12.16 3.38 18.00
C LEU A 174 -11.81 3.84 19.41
#